data_ea40fffd909d694c11aee1daf6be5ecb
#
_entry.id   ea40fffd909d694c11aee1daf6be5ecb
#
_cell.length_a   1.000
_cell.length_b   1.000
_cell.length_c   1.000
_cell.angle_alpha   90.00
_cell.angle_beta   90.00
_cell.angle_gamma   90.00
#
_symmetry.space_group_name_H-M   'P 1'
#
loop_
_entity.id
_entity.type
_entity.pdbx_description
1 polymer ?
#
loop_
_entity_poly.entity_id
_entity_poly.type
_entity_poly.pdbx_seq_one_letter_code
_entity_poly.pdbx_strand_id
1 'polypeptide(L)'
;EDAIDVTNNPAVAPFVGDQLIIGAALFSPRRKYETSAPPDFPQGRRITIGPNNLDSESNYFVIPHIAKSWQLSNDSAWALSFYGRGGMNTDWQGGTATFDHDQDGIPSTFPGTYGAGKAGVNFSQAFLDITWAKKINDKVSLGIAPVLVAQMFKANGVASFWSLTETCAKSFNPTTNPPCNMPQNL
;
A
#
# COMPACT_ATOMS: atom_id res chain seq x y z
N GLU A 1 18.70 -20.11 -13.20
CA GLU A 1 18.43 -18.67 -13.34
C GLU A 1 17.59 -18.46 -14.58
N ASP A 2 16.65 -17.56 -14.52
CA ASP A 2 15.79 -17.21 -15.63
C ASP A 2 15.72 -15.68 -15.85
N ALA A 3 15.02 -15.23 -16.89
CA ALA A 3 15.01 -13.82 -17.26
C ALA A 3 14.38 -12.92 -16.19
N ILE A 4 13.57 -13.42 -15.27
CA ILE A 4 13.01 -12.63 -14.17
C ILE A 4 13.99 -12.47 -13.00
N ASP A 5 14.95 -13.38 -12.83
CA ASP A 5 15.97 -13.29 -11.79
C ASP A 5 16.87 -12.06 -11.97
N VAL A 6 16.96 -11.54 -13.19
CA VAL A 6 17.69 -10.32 -13.52
C VAL A 6 17.18 -9.11 -12.73
N THR A 7 15.91 -9.10 -12.34
CA THR A 7 15.33 -8.03 -11.50
C THR A 7 15.88 -8.00 -10.08
N ASN A 8 16.42 -9.13 -9.61
CA ASN A 8 17.05 -9.24 -8.29
C ASN A 8 18.54 -8.96 -8.36
N ASN A 9 19.17 -9.39 -9.46
CA ASN A 9 20.61 -9.18 -9.70
C ASN A 9 20.88 -8.96 -11.20
N PRO A 10 21.06 -7.72 -11.63
CA PRO A 10 21.33 -7.41 -13.05
C PRO A 10 22.54 -8.17 -13.63
N ALA A 11 23.55 -8.47 -12.80
CA ALA A 11 24.78 -9.12 -13.25
C ALA A 11 24.60 -10.56 -13.73
N VAL A 12 23.43 -11.19 -13.50
CA VAL A 12 23.16 -12.55 -13.98
C VAL A 12 22.70 -12.59 -15.45
N ALA A 13 22.29 -11.47 -16.04
CA ALA A 13 21.75 -11.43 -17.39
C ALA A 13 22.62 -12.18 -18.45
N PRO A 14 23.97 -12.10 -18.46
CA PRO A 14 24.79 -12.81 -19.42
C PRO A 14 24.80 -14.35 -19.26
N PHE A 15 24.22 -14.87 -18.18
CA PHE A 15 24.16 -16.31 -17.91
C PHE A 15 22.76 -16.89 -18.21
N VAL A 16 21.76 -16.03 -18.44
CA VAL A 16 20.37 -16.43 -18.71
C VAL A 16 20.17 -16.87 -20.16
N GLY A 17 20.88 -16.25 -21.10
CA GLY A 17 20.69 -16.49 -22.54
C GLY A 17 19.43 -15.79 -23.11
N ASP A 18 19.05 -16.18 -24.31
CA ASP A 18 17.82 -15.69 -24.97
C ASP A 18 16.61 -16.37 -24.39
N GLN A 19 15.86 -15.67 -23.55
CA GLN A 19 14.71 -16.24 -22.84
C GLN A 19 13.57 -15.25 -22.72
N LEU A 20 12.34 -15.73 -22.87
CA LEU A 20 11.11 -15.02 -22.58
C LEU A 20 10.35 -15.73 -21.46
N ILE A 21 10.04 -15.03 -20.40
CA ILE A 21 9.22 -15.48 -19.28
C ILE A 21 7.96 -14.64 -19.22
N ILE A 22 6.82 -15.30 -19.12
CA ILE A 22 5.52 -14.67 -18.86
C ILE A 22 4.86 -15.46 -17.75
N GLY A 23 4.42 -14.79 -16.70
CA GLY A 23 3.79 -15.45 -15.58
C GLY A 23 2.98 -14.51 -14.69
N ALA A 24 2.34 -15.11 -13.71
CA ALA A 24 1.62 -14.40 -12.67
C ALA A 24 1.67 -15.18 -11.36
N ALA A 25 1.78 -14.48 -10.24
CA ALA A 25 1.62 -15.05 -8.92
C ALA A 25 0.24 -14.68 -8.36
N LEU A 26 -0.45 -15.65 -7.76
CA LEU A 26 -1.65 -15.40 -6.98
C LEU A 26 -1.25 -15.26 -5.51
N PHE A 27 -1.41 -14.05 -4.97
CA PHE A 27 -1.16 -13.74 -3.58
C PHE A 27 -2.48 -13.62 -2.83
N SER A 28 -2.67 -14.39 -1.76
CA SER A 28 -3.93 -14.43 -1.01
C SER A 28 -3.70 -14.24 0.49
N PRO A 29 -3.38 -13.03 0.95
CA PRO A 29 -3.24 -12.74 2.37
C PRO A 29 -4.62 -12.69 3.04
N ARG A 30 -4.75 -13.34 4.19
CA ARG A 30 -5.91 -13.24 5.06
C ARG A 30 -5.58 -12.29 6.20
N ARG A 31 -6.37 -11.23 6.35
CA ARG A 31 -6.14 -10.22 7.38
C ARG A 31 -7.41 -9.99 8.16
N LYS A 32 -7.26 -10.01 9.47
CA LYS A 32 -8.32 -9.78 10.44
C LYS A 32 -7.82 -8.80 11.48
N TYR A 33 -8.70 -7.96 11.98
CA TYR A 33 -8.44 -7.25 13.21
C TYR A 33 -9.58 -7.43 14.20
N GLU A 34 -9.24 -7.38 15.47
CA GLU A 34 -10.17 -7.42 16.58
C GLU A 34 -9.82 -6.32 17.59
N THR A 35 -10.83 -5.60 18.05
CA THR A 35 -10.69 -4.59 19.09
C THR A 35 -11.69 -4.84 20.18
N SER A 36 -11.25 -4.73 21.44
CA SER A 36 -12.12 -4.72 22.60
C SER A 36 -12.58 -3.31 22.94
N ALA A 37 -13.79 -3.17 23.50
CA ALA A 37 -14.19 -1.89 24.05
C ALA A 37 -13.29 -1.53 25.24
N PRO A 38 -12.81 -0.28 25.35
CA PRO A 38 -12.14 0.17 26.57
C PRO A 38 -13.15 0.17 27.73
N PRO A 39 -12.71 -0.04 28.98
CA PRO A 39 -13.57 -0.06 30.15
C PRO A 39 -14.32 1.25 30.38
N ASP A 40 -13.69 2.37 30.00
CA ASP A 40 -14.27 3.71 30.08
C ASP A 40 -13.92 4.51 28.83
N PHE A 41 -14.84 5.34 28.34
CA PHE A 41 -14.52 6.28 27.28
C PHE A 41 -13.59 7.36 27.87
N PRO A 42 -12.34 7.46 27.37
CA PRO A 42 -11.41 8.45 27.92
C PRO A 42 -11.94 9.86 27.66
N GLN A 43 -12.06 10.66 28.71
CA GLN A 43 -12.42 12.07 28.55
C GLN A 43 -11.35 12.78 27.70
N GLY A 44 -11.79 13.46 26.65
CA GLY A 44 -10.94 14.20 25.71
C GLY A 44 -11.06 13.72 24.29
N ARG A 45 -10.37 14.41 23.37
CA ARG A 45 -10.41 14.22 21.90
C ARG A 45 -9.79 12.89 21.44
N ARG A 46 -10.25 11.76 21.94
CA ARG A 46 -9.73 10.46 21.55
C ARG A 46 -10.78 9.68 20.78
N ILE A 47 -10.34 9.03 19.73
CA ILE A 47 -11.14 8.05 19.00
C ILE A 47 -11.01 6.68 19.68
N THR A 48 -12.15 6.02 19.87
CA THR A 48 -12.21 4.63 20.31
C THR A 48 -12.72 3.78 19.16
N ILE A 49 -11.95 2.79 18.75
CA ILE A 49 -12.30 1.86 17.68
C ILE A 49 -12.97 0.64 18.30
N GLY A 50 -14.20 0.38 17.87
CA GLY A 50 -14.93 -0.84 18.26
C GLY A 50 -15.79 -0.73 19.52
N PRO A 51 -16.18 -1.94 20.03
CA PRO A 51 -15.60 -3.27 19.71
C PRO A 51 -15.89 -3.73 18.29
N ASN A 52 -14.87 -4.18 17.61
CA ASN A 52 -14.96 -4.65 16.22
C ASN A 52 -14.27 -6.02 16.07
N ASN A 53 -14.77 -6.85 15.15
CA ASN A 53 -14.16 -8.10 14.73
C ASN A 53 -14.40 -8.24 13.23
N LEU A 54 -13.44 -7.85 12.42
CA LEU A 54 -13.60 -7.72 10.97
C LEU A 54 -12.48 -8.42 10.20
N ASP A 55 -12.88 -9.10 9.15
CA ASP A 55 -11.98 -9.61 8.12
C ASP A 55 -11.85 -8.59 6.99
N SER A 56 -10.67 -8.48 6.40
CA SER A 56 -10.46 -7.68 5.19
C SER A 56 -11.05 -8.40 3.98
N GLU A 57 -11.84 -7.69 3.17
CA GLU A 57 -12.40 -8.23 1.93
C GLU A 57 -11.39 -8.30 0.79
N SER A 58 -10.25 -7.63 0.93
CA SER A 58 -9.19 -7.58 -0.08
C SER A 58 -8.25 -8.79 0.07
N ASN A 59 -8.64 -9.94 -0.47
CA ASN A 59 -8.02 -11.24 -0.16
C ASN A 59 -7.25 -11.88 -1.32
N TYR A 60 -7.39 -11.39 -2.56
CA TYR A 60 -6.77 -12.01 -3.72
C TYR A 60 -6.13 -10.96 -4.62
N PHE A 61 -4.87 -11.18 -4.97
CA PHE A 61 -4.09 -10.29 -5.82
C PHE A 61 -3.36 -11.11 -6.87
N VAL A 62 -3.52 -10.71 -8.13
CA VAL A 62 -2.73 -11.24 -9.23
C VAL A 62 -1.54 -10.31 -9.44
N ILE A 63 -0.34 -10.85 -9.37
CA ILE A 63 0.92 -10.13 -9.56
C ILE A 63 1.52 -10.62 -10.89
N PRO A 64 1.29 -9.90 -12.00
CA PRO A 64 1.82 -10.30 -13.31
C PRO A 64 3.31 -9.97 -13.40
N HIS A 65 4.01 -10.77 -14.22
CA HIS A 65 5.37 -10.47 -14.63
C HIS A 65 5.64 -10.95 -16.05
N ILE A 66 6.48 -10.20 -16.75
CA ILE A 66 7.05 -10.56 -18.04
C ILE A 66 8.50 -10.11 -18.06
N ALA A 67 9.39 -10.97 -18.52
CA ALA A 67 10.80 -10.64 -18.68
C ALA A 67 11.33 -11.26 -19.99
N LYS A 68 12.14 -10.49 -20.69
CA LYS A 68 12.86 -10.95 -21.88
C LYS A 68 14.32 -10.60 -21.74
N SER A 69 15.18 -11.59 -21.96
CA SER A 69 16.63 -11.41 -22.09
C SER A 69 17.08 -11.64 -23.53
N TRP A 70 18.08 -10.92 -23.93
CA TRP A 70 18.76 -11.04 -25.23
C TRP A 70 20.27 -11.12 -25.01
N GLN A 71 20.87 -12.19 -25.54
CA GLN A 71 22.31 -12.33 -25.55
C GLN A 71 22.89 -11.45 -26.68
N LEU A 72 23.75 -10.50 -26.34
CA LEU A 72 24.42 -9.65 -27.32
C LEU A 72 25.74 -10.27 -27.81
N SER A 73 26.44 -10.95 -26.92
CA SER A 73 27.67 -11.68 -27.18
C SER A 73 27.85 -12.79 -26.14
N ASN A 74 28.91 -13.55 -26.22
CA ASN A 74 29.23 -14.56 -25.19
C ASN A 74 29.37 -13.96 -23.78
N ASP A 75 29.65 -12.66 -23.68
CA ASP A 75 29.96 -11.98 -22.42
C ASP A 75 28.93 -10.93 -22.00
N SER A 76 28.01 -10.55 -22.88
CA SER A 76 27.09 -9.44 -22.57
C SER A 76 25.64 -9.71 -22.98
N ALA A 77 24.72 -9.17 -22.21
CA ALA A 77 23.28 -9.32 -22.44
C ALA A 77 22.51 -8.04 -22.07
N TRP A 78 21.35 -7.89 -22.70
CA TRP A 78 20.28 -7.00 -22.29
C TRP A 78 19.11 -7.81 -21.71
N ALA A 79 18.36 -7.18 -20.81
CA ALA A 79 17.07 -7.70 -20.41
C ALA A 79 16.09 -6.56 -20.18
N LEU A 80 14.81 -6.86 -20.43
CA LEU A 80 13.69 -5.99 -20.13
C LEU A 80 12.71 -6.78 -19.27
N SER A 81 12.35 -6.23 -18.11
CA SER A 81 11.43 -6.87 -17.18
C SER A 81 10.34 -5.91 -16.76
N PHE A 82 9.09 -6.36 -16.83
CA PHE A 82 7.93 -5.65 -16.29
C PHE A 82 7.25 -6.55 -15.27
N TYR A 83 7.02 -6.05 -14.06
CA TYR A 83 6.42 -6.84 -13.00
C TYR A 83 5.69 -5.97 -11.97
N GLY A 84 4.66 -6.55 -11.35
CA GLY A 84 4.00 -5.99 -10.19
C GLY A 84 4.76 -6.32 -8.91
N ARG A 85 4.75 -5.38 -7.96
CA ARG A 85 5.07 -5.67 -6.57
C ARG A 85 3.86 -5.37 -5.70
N GLY A 86 3.58 -6.26 -4.77
CA GLY A 86 2.55 -6.07 -3.76
C GLY A 86 2.93 -4.92 -2.84
N GLY A 87 1.91 -4.18 -2.41
CA GLY A 87 2.02 -3.17 -1.39
C GLY A 87 1.12 -3.49 -0.21
N MET A 88 0.62 -2.49 0.45
CA MET A 88 -0.43 -2.64 1.46
C MET A 88 -1.79 -2.59 0.79
N ASN A 89 -2.63 -3.59 1.10
CA ASN A 89 -3.98 -3.63 0.55
C ASN A 89 -4.93 -4.21 1.59
N THR A 90 -5.81 -3.36 2.12
CA THR A 90 -6.83 -3.75 3.09
C THR A 90 -8.17 -3.14 2.71
N ASP A 91 -9.23 -3.82 3.03
CA ASP A 91 -10.60 -3.37 2.80
C ASP A 91 -11.48 -3.84 3.98
N TRP A 92 -11.77 -2.90 4.87
CA TRP A 92 -12.57 -3.13 6.06
C TRP A 92 -13.98 -2.58 5.82
N GLN A 93 -14.94 -3.47 5.68
CA GLN A 93 -16.35 -3.13 5.54
C GLN A 93 -17.04 -3.22 6.90
N GLY A 94 -17.66 -2.13 7.33
CA GLY A 94 -18.35 -2.09 8.63
C GLY A 94 -17.46 -1.70 9.81
N GLY A 95 -17.83 -2.17 10.99
CA GLY A 95 -17.25 -1.72 12.25
C GLY A 95 -17.84 -0.41 12.75
N THR A 96 -17.35 0.05 13.89
CA THR A 96 -17.74 1.32 14.51
C THR A 96 -16.56 2.01 15.16
N ALA A 97 -16.63 3.32 15.26
CA ALA A 97 -15.75 4.11 16.11
C ALA A 97 -16.56 5.14 16.88
N THR A 98 -16.12 5.45 18.10
CA THR A 98 -16.77 6.42 19.00
C THR A 98 -15.81 7.55 19.29
N PHE A 99 -16.26 8.76 19.08
CA PHE A 99 -15.49 9.98 19.37
C PHE A 99 -16.41 11.19 19.46
N ASP A 100 -15.93 12.21 20.13
CA ASP A 100 -16.58 13.51 20.23
C ASP A 100 -16.18 14.34 18.99
N HIS A 101 -17.04 14.39 17.99
CA HIS A 101 -16.71 15.00 16.70
C HIS A 101 -16.90 16.52 16.68
N ASP A 102 -17.82 17.05 17.49
CA ASP A 102 -18.16 18.47 17.58
C ASP A 102 -17.62 19.14 18.84
N GLN A 103 -16.95 18.35 19.69
CA GLN A 103 -16.26 18.79 20.90
C GLN A 103 -17.21 19.37 21.97
N ASP A 104 -18.43 18.86 22.01
CA ASP A 104 -19.43 19.23 23.03
C ASP A 104 -19.23 18.45 24.35
N GLY A 105 -18.31 17.50 24.38
CA GLY A 105 -18.01 16.62 25.51
C GLY A 105 -18.83 15.33 25.51
N ILE A 106 -19.69 15.11 24.50
CA ILE A 106 -20.56 13.94 24.39
C ILE A 106 -20.13 13.07 23.20
N PRO A 107 -19.45 11.93 23.44
CA PRO A 107 -19.02 11.07 22.34
C PRO A 107 -20.20 10.41 21.63
N SER A 108 -20.11 10.36 20.30
CA SER A 108 -21.06 9.69 19.43
C SER A 108 -20.42 8.53 18.68
N THR A 109 -21.20 7.49 18.37
CA THR A 109 -20.73 6.31 17.63
C THR A 109 -21.08 6.44 16.15
N PHE A 110 -20.08 6.27 15.30
CA PHE A 110 -20.17 6.38 13.86
C PHE A 110 -19.85 5.05 13.18
N PRO A 111 -20.47 4.76 12.02
CA PRO A 111 -20.22 3.55 11.26
C PRO A 111 -18.84 3.58 10.61
N GLY A 112 -18.20 2.40 10.49
CA GLY A 112 -16.89 2.20 9.92
C GLY A 112 -15.78 2.12 10.97
N THR A 113 -14.68 1.46 10.61
CA THR A 113 -13.53 1.21 11.50
C THR A 113 -13.04 2.48 12.19
N TYR A 114 -13.02 3.60 11.48
CA TYR A 114 -12.61 4.91 12.01
C TYR A 114 -13.74 5.93 12.05
N GLY A 115 -15.02 5.48 11.95
CA GLY A 115 -16.16 6.35 11.98
C GLY A 115 -16.42 7.16 10.70
N ALA A 116 -15.83 6.77 9.58
CA ALA A 116 -15.99 7.40 8.27
C ALA A 116 -16.35 6.37 7.18
N GLY A 117 -17.15 5.36 7.53
CA GLY A 117 -17.58 4.29 6.64
C GLY A 117 -16.47 3.28 6.35
N LYS A 118 -16.44 2.78 5.11
CA LYS A 118 -15.40 1.82 4.62
C LYS A 118 -14.00 2.35 4.88
N ALA A 119 -13.15 1.52 5.47
CA ALA A 119 -11.76 1.87 5.77
C ALA A 119 -10.79 0.93 5.07
N GLY A 120 -9.61 1.41 4.75
CA GLY A 120 -8.55 0.59 4.17
C GLY A 120 -7.57 1.37 3.32
N VAL A 121 -6.57 0.67 2.87
CA VAL A 121 -5.54 1.20 1.96
C VAL A 121 -5.42 0.32 0.73
N ASN A 122 -5.14 0.95 -0.40
CA ASN A 122 -4.76 0.27 -1.63
C ASN A 122 -3.47 0.91 -2.12
N PHE A 123 -2.39 0.15 -2.05
CA PHE A 123 -1.09 0.54 -2.55
C PHE A 123 -0.59 -0.52 -3.52
N SER A 124 -0.36 -0.13 -4.76
CA SER A 124 0.14 -1.01 -5.81
C SER A 124 1.27 -0.36 -6.57
N GLN A 125 2.22 -1.17 -7.02
CA GLN A 125 3.40 -0.73 -7.74
C GLN A 125 3.63 -1.60 -8.98
N ALA A 126 4.05 -0.97 -10.07
CA ALA A 126 4.54 -1.60 -11.27
C ALA A 126 5.96 -1.12 -11.56
N PHE A 127 6.82 -2.05 -11.93
CA PHE A 127 8.24 -1.83 -12.18
C PHE A 127 8.56 -2.17 -13.63
N LEU A 128 9.38 -1.37 -14.25
CA LEU A 128 9.98 -1.63 -15.55
C LEU A 128 11.50 -1.47 -15.42
N ASP A 129 12.20 -2.59 -15.53
CA ASP A 129 13.66 -2.66 -15.46
C ASP A 129 14.25 -2.80 -16.85
N ILE A 130 15.25 -1.99 -17.16
CA ILE A 130 16.03 -2.06 -18.38
C ILE A 130 17.45 -2.43 -17.97
N THR A 131 17.84 -3.67 -18.16
CA THR A 131 19.12 -4.22 -17.69
C THR A 131 20.13 -4.33 -18.79
N TRP A 132 21.36 -3.97 -18.52
CA TRP A 132 22.53 -4.34 -19.26
C TRP A 132 23.58 -4.95 -18.34
N ALA A 133 24.22 -6.04 -18.78
CA ALA A 133 25.27 -6.67 -18.00
C ALA A 133 26.37 -7.27 -18.89
N LYS A 134 27.56 -7.38 -18.30
CA LYS A 134 28.75 -7.95 -18.96
C LYS A 134 29.58 -8.77 -17.99
N LYS A 135 30.02 -9.94 -18.45
CA LYS A 135 31.09 -10.73 -17.81
C LYS A 135 32.42 -10.01 -17.97
N ILE A 136 33.13 -9.83 -16.89
CA ILE A 136 34.53 -9.33 -16.90
C ILE A 136 35.52 -10.48 -17.03
N ASN A 137 35.17 -11.59 -16.39
CA ASN A 137 35.87 -12.88 -16.48
C ASN A 137 34.94 -14.01 -16.01
N ASP A 138 35.45 -15.23 -15.92
CA ASP A 138 34.67 -16.42 -15.55
C ASP A 138 34.08 -16.37 -14.11
N LYS A 139 34.54 -15.45 -13.27
CA LYS A 139 34.14 -15.33 -11.85
C LYS A 139 33.44 -14.01 -11.52
N VAL A 140 33.51 -13.02 -12.41
CA VAL A 140 33.02 -11.68 -12.14
C VAL A 140 32.20 -11.20 -13.31
N SER A 141 30.96 -10.75 -13.02
CA SER A 141 30.11 -10.01 -13.94
C SER A 141 29.64 -8.72 -13.28
N LEU A 142 29.37 -7.72 -14.09
CA LEU A 142 28.79 -6.44 -13.68
C LEU A 142 27.49 -6.19 -14.45
N GLY A 143 26.49 -5.66 -13.77
CA GLY A 143 25.22 -5.28 -14.38
C GLY A 143 24.72 -3.96 -13.83
N ILE A 144 23.96 -3.24 -14.67
CA ILE A 144 23.25 -2.02 -14.31
C ILE A 144 21.81 -2.13 -14.81
N ALA A 145 20.86 -1.69 -13.99
CA ALA A 145 19.45 -1.68 -14.33
C ALA A 145 18.79 -0.39 -13.82
N PRO A 146 18.62 0.64 -14.66
CA PRO A 146 17.66 1.69 -14.37
C PRO A 146 16.25 1.10 -14.26
N VAL A 147 15.51 1.56 -13.23
CA VAL A 147 14.18 1.07 -12.89
C VAL A 147 13.20 2.22 -12.94
N LEU A 148 12.17 2.09 -13.75
CA LEU A 148 11.03 3.00 -13.75
C LEU A 148 9.92 2.40 -12.87
N VAL A 149 9.39 3.22 -11.96
CA VAL A 149 8.37 2.79 -11.02
C VAL A 149 7.12 3.64 -11.17
N ALA A 150 5.98 2.99 -11.41
CA ALA A 150 4.67 3.60 -11.28
C ALA A 150 4.00 3.07 -10.01
N GLN A 151 3.45 3.98 -9.20
CA GLN A 151 2.74 3.57 -7.99
C GLN A 151 1.41 4.30 -7.85
N MET A 152 0.44 3.60 -7.27
CA MET A 152 -0.85 4.15 -6.89
C MET A 152 -1.07 3.93 -5.40
N PHE A 153 -1.53 4.98 -4.73
CA PHE A 153 -1.92 4.93 -3.33
C PHE A 153 -3.31 5.52 -3.15
N LYS A 154 -4.16 4.78 -2.45
CA LYS A 154 -5.48 5.23 -2.03
C LYS A 154 -5.72 4.83 -0.58
N ALA A 155 -6.20 5.76 0.23
CA ALA A 155 -6.68 5.50 1.59
C ALA A 155 -8.16 5.86 1.68
N ASN A 156 -8.95 5.02 2.34
CA ASN A 156 -10.36 5.23 2.61
C ASN A 156 -10.60 5.26 4.12
N GLY A 157 -11.67 5.94 4.54
CA GLY A 157 -12.12 5.94 5.93
C GLY A 157 -11.30 6.82 6.88
N VAL A 158 -10.39 7.65 6.36
CA VAL A 158 -9.51 8.52 7.17
C VAL A 158 -10.08 9.91 7.39
N ALA A 159 -11.26 10.21 6.84
CA ALA A 159 -11.88 11.54 6.94
C ALA A 159 -12.21 11.94 8.40
N SER A 160 -12.51 10.98 9.28
CA SER A 160 -12.73 11.22 10.71
C SER A 160 -11.52 11.84 11.43
N PHE A 161 -10.31 11.66 10.89
CA PHE A 161 -9.10 12.27 11.46
C PHE A 161 -8.96 13.76 11.10
N TRP A 162 -9.82 14.30 10.25
CA TRP A 162 -9.79 15.73 9.88
C TRP A 162 -9.89 16.65 11.10
N SER A 163 -10.76 16.33 12.05
CA SER A 163 -10.93 17.09 13.29
C SER A 163 -9.69 17.11 14.19
N LEU A 164 -8.78 16.14 13.98
CA LEU A 164 -7.51 16.04 14.71
C LEU A 164 -6.36 16.78 14.02
N THR A 165 -6.58 17.37 12.83
CA THR A 165 -5.55 18.11 12.12
C THR A 165 -5.24 19.43 12.83
N GLU A 166 -4.00 19.87 12.72
CA GLU A 166 -3.57 21.14 13.31
C GLU A 166 -4.36 22.35 12.77
N THR A 167 -4.76 22.29 11.50
CA THR A 167 -5.59 23.32 10.87
C THR A 167 -6.95 23.44 11.55
N CYS A 168 -7.56 22.31 11.86
CA CYS A 168 -8.85 22.29 12.57
C CYS A 168 -8.69 22.70 14.03
N ALA A 169 -7.68 22.17 14.72
CA ALA A 169 -7.41 22.49 16.12
C ALA A 169 -7.10 23.97 16.35
N LYS A 170 -6.44 24.64 15.40
CA LYS A 170 -6.11 26.07 15.48
C LYS A 170 -7.26 27.00 15.13
N SER A 171 -8.22 26.55 14.33
CA SER A 171 -9.38 27.36 13.96
C SER A 171 -10.55 27.25 14.95
N PHE A 172 -10.43 26.39 15.96
CA PHE A 172 -11.48 26.20 16.95
C PHE A 172 -11.48 27.34 17.97
N ASN A 173 -12.47 28.23 17.85
CA ASN A 173 -12.87 29.15 18.91
C ASN A 173 -14.35 28.85 19.23
N PRO A 174 -14.65 28.33 20.43
CA PRO A 174 -16.02 27.90 20.78
C PRO A 174 -17.05 29.04 20.76
N THR A 175 -16.60 30.30 20.73
CA THR A 175 -17.47 31.50 20.74
C THR A 175 -17.68 32.08 19.34
N THR A 176 -16.80 31.86 18.38
CA THR A 176 -16.81 32.59 17.10
C THR A 176 -16.74 31.71 15.85
N ASN A 177 -16.34 30.44 15.96
CA ASN A 177 -16.26 29.52 14.84
C ASN A 177 -17.06 28.25 15.10
N PRO A 178 -17.90 27.82 14.15
CA PRO A 178 -18.55 26.52 14.23
C PRO A 178 -17.51 25.40 14.27
N PRO A 179 -17.85 24.23 14.83
CA PRO A 179 -16.96 23.07 14.79
C PRO A 179 -16.52 22.76 13.37
N CYS A 180 -15.30 22.27 13.25
CA CYS A 180 -14.68 21.91 11.97
C CYS A 180 -15.50 20.82 11.27
N ASN A 181 -16.43 21.21 10.43
CA ASN A 181 -17.25 20.26 9.67
C ASN A 181 -16.38 19.53 8.66
N MET A 182 -16.49 18.20 8.64
CA MET A 182 -15.89 17.41 7.58
C MET A 182 -16.40 17.90 6.21
N PRO A 183 -15.52 18.09 5.22
CA PRO A 183 -15.97 18.33 3.86
C PRO A 183 -16.83 17.13 3.43
N GLN A 184 -18.05 17.38 3.01
CA GLN A 184 -19.03 16.33 2.66
C GLN A 184 -18.66 15.52 1.39
N ASN A 185 -17.50 15.79 0.78
CA ASN A 185 -17.08 15.29 -0.53
C ASN A 185 -15.65 14.72 -0.55
N LEU A 186 -15.20 14.05 0.50
CA LEU A 186 -13.94 13.26 0.43
C LEU A 186 -14.21 11.75 0.43
#